data_f7229a67ca06ed2f1dd18795ed31fe5d
#
_entry.id   f7229a67ca06ed2f1dd18795ed31fe5d
#
_cell.length_a   1.000
_cell.length_b   1.000
_cell.length_c   1.000
_cell.angle_alpha   90.00
_cell.angle_beta   90.00
_cell.angle_gamma   90.00
#
_symmetry.space_group_name_H-M   'P 1'
#
loop_
_entity.id
_entity.type
_entity.pdbx_description
1 polymer ?
#
loop_
_entity_poly.entity_id
_entity_poly.type
_entity_poly.pdbx_seq_one_letter_code
_entity_poly.pdbx_strand_id
1 'polypeptide(L)'
;MRGPLPRCEVPATLALMTDLQHVHSVDEAVNRLIEIYENSCELARKTLESGNLDDYRYVVYPKVTVDIRKWQPIDRSEPFGYVNEAGKYSAVISKPHIIRDYLHEQLTRLAGNYPCDIFVGQSDQRIPPEYIKDTRKAPQERGPIPRPTLDEVNDAIIDGEWDAFHGAEKPLFHFGAQRFDIACARIEHYTGIEVDTVQKYILFTNYAMHTTEFVKFGLRELTREDSRYTALVLPNGETIHPNDAVDLDVDGLTLTSRYQMPRFDLVTAGGDGITMINIGVGPSNAKTITDCLAVLRPEAWIMIGHCAGMDGRMRIGDLILGNAYQRNDHILDQKVAATSPIPAIPEVQRMLESAVKAVYGDDNSLMRTGTVLSTDDRNWEWRTNRDLWEWLRTSTAVAVDMESCTLAANGYRYRVPY
;
A
#
# COMPACT_ATOMS: atom_id res chain seq x y z
N MET A 1 26.37 25.95 34.36
CA MET A 1 26.34 26.76 33.14
C MET A 1 27.11 26.02 32.09
N ARG A 2 26.40 25.39 31.15
CA ARG A 2 27.01 24.77 29.99
C ARG A 2 26.79 25.72 28.81
N GLY A 3 27.86 26.21 28.20
CA GLY A 3 27.80 27.09 27.03
C GLY A 3 27.21 26.41 25.81
N PRO A 4 26.70 27.20 24.85
CA PRO A 4 26.11 26.67 23.63
C PRO A 4 27.17 25.91 22.80
N LEU A 5 26.76 24.74 22.28
CA LEU A 5 27.56 23.95 21.33
C LEU A 5 27.79 24.77 20.05
N PRO A 6 28.97 24.69 19.41
CA PRO A 6 29.24 25.39 18.17
C PRO A 6 28.30 24.88 17.06
N ARG A 7 27.69 25.82 16.35
CA ARG A 7 26.95 25.54 15.11
C ARG A 7 27.95 24.99 14.09
N CYS A 8 27.74 23.76 13.64
CA CYS A 8 28.39 23.23 12.47
C CYS A 8 27.93 24.08 11.28
N GLU A 9 28.81 24.87 10.72
CA GLU A 9 28.61 25.49 9.40
C GLU A 9 28.58 24.36 8.37
N VAL A 10 27.40 24.12 7.80
CA VAL A 10 27.22 23.25 6.65
C VAL A 10 27.92 23.97 5.46
N PRO A 11 28.89 23.34 4.78
CA PRO A 11 29.49 23.95 3.59
C PRO A 11 28.37 24.20 2.58
N ALA A 12 28.38 25.36 1.94
CA ALA A 12 27.51 25.67 0.82
C ALA A 12 27.70 24.62 -0.27
N THR A 13 26.93 23.57 -0.24
CA THR A 13 26.88 22.55 -1.28
C THR A 13 26.38 23.25 -2.53
N LEU A 14 27.15 23.16 -3.61
CA LEU A 14 26.72 23.57 -4.95
C LEU A 14 25.33 22.98 -5.15
N ALA A 15 24.31 23.83 -5.15
CA ALA A 15 22.96 23.46 -5.51
C ALA A 15 23.05 22.90 -6.94
N LEU A 16 22.89 21.58 -7.09
CA LEU A 16 22.48 20.99 -8.34
C LEU A 16 21.18 21.72 -8.68
N MET A 17 21.23 22.62 -9.68
CA MET A 17 20.02 23.30 -10.13
C MET A 17 19.07 22.21 -10.61
N THR A 18 18.07 21.91 -9.79
CA THR A 18 16.95 21.07 -10.19
C THR A 18 16.22 21.82 -11.30
N ASP A 19 16.50 21.44 -12.54
CA ASP A 19 15.91 22.10 -13.71
C ASP A 19 14.47 21.59 -13.88
N LEU A 20 13.57 22.17 -13.08
CA LEU A 20 12.14 21.91 -13.15
C LEU A 20 11.58 22.56 -14.41
N GLN A 21 11.14 21.75 -15.36
CA GLN A 21 10.55 22.21 -16.61
C GLN A 21 9.03 22.29 -16.48
N HIS A 22 8.46 23.40 -16.94
CA HIS A 22 7.02 23.53 -17.06
C HIS A 22 6.49 22.54 -18.09
N VAL A 23 5.41 21.80 -17.73
CA VAL A 23 4.73 20.86 -18.62
C VAL A 23 3.31 21.33 -18.88
N HIS A 24 2.80 21.03 -20.07
CA HIS A 24 1.52 21.59 -20.54
C HIS A 24 0.33 20.66 -20.35
N SER A 25 0.57 19.40 -19.96
CA SER A 25 -0.48 18.43 -19.69
C SER A 25 -0.08 17.47 -18.59
N VAL A 26 -1.07 16.81 -18.00
CA VAL A 26 -0.87 15.77 -16.99
C VAL A 26 -0.20 14.54 -17.61
N ASP A 27 -0.56 14.19 -18.84
CA ASP A 27 0.11 13.10 -19.58
C ASP A 27 1.61 13.36 -19.76
N GLU A 28 1.97 14.59 -20.16
CA GLU A 28 3.36 14.99 -20.27
C GLU A 28 4.07 14.91 -18.91
N ALA A 29 3.42 15.36 -17.83
CA ALA A 29 3.99 15.30 -16.49
C ALA A 29 4.31 13.86 -16.08
N VAL A 30 3.35 12.94 -16.22
CA VAL A 30 3.51 11.54 -15.81
C VAL A 30 4.55 10.82 -16.68
N ASN A 31 4.51 11.03 -18.00
CA ASN A 31 5.48 10.42 -18.90
C ASN A 31 6.91 10.91 -18.61
N ARG A 32 7.09 12.20 -18.30
CA ARG A 32 8.40 12.75 -17.97
C ARG A 32 8.93 12.25 -16.61
N LEU A 33 8.06 12.05 -15.63
CA LEU A 33 8.46 11.41 -14.37
C LEU A 33 9.00 9.99 -14.61
N ILE A 34 8.35 9.22 -15.48
CA ILE A 34 8.78 7.87 -15.85
C ILE A 34 10.12 7.93 -16.59
N GLU A 35 10.23 8.78 -17.59
CA GLU A 35 11.47 8.95 -18.35
C GLU A 35 12.68 9.30 -17.47
N ILE A 36 12.53 10.26 -16.56
CA ILE A 36 13.62 10.67 -15.65
C ILE A 36 14.01 9.50 -14.74
N TYR A 37 13.03 8.75 -14.21
CA TYR A 37 13.30 7.61 -13.35
C TYR A 37 14.03 6.49 -14.09
N GLU A 38 13.59 6.13 -15.30
CA GLU A 38 14.20 5.09 -16.13
C GLU A 38 15.62 5.46 -16.54
N ASN A 39 15.84 6.71 -16.95
CA ASN A 39 17.18 7.23 -17.28
C ASN A 39 18.12 7.18 -16.07
N SER A 40 17.64 7.49 -14.88
CA SER A 40 18.42 7.37 -13.64
C SER A 40 18.76 5.91 -13.33
N CYS A 41 17.83 4.98 -13.50
CA CYS A 41 18.08 3.56 -13.30
C CYS A 41 19.10 3.01 -14.31
N GLU A 42 19.01 3.42 -15.58
CA GLU A 42 19.98 3.03 -16.61
C GLU A 42 21.38 3.59 -16.32
N LEU A 43 21.44 4.86 -15.94
CA LEU A 43 22.70 5.49 -15.53
C LEU A 43 23.33 4.76 -14.34
N ALA A 44 22.53 4.39 -13.34
CA ALA A 44 23.02 3.63 -12.18
C ALA A 44 23.67 2.30 -12.61
N ARG A 45 23.01 1.52 -13.47
CA ARG A 45 23.55 0.25 -13.97
C ARG A 45 24.89 0.47 -14.68
N LYS A 46 24.94 1.41 -15.64
CA LYS A 46 26.17 1.75 -16.38
C LYS A 46 27.30 2.19 -15.46
N THR A 47 26.98 3.02 -14.48
CA THR A 47 27.96 3.53 -13.51
C THR A 47 28.54 2.42 -12.65
N LEU A 48 27.71 1.51 -12.18
CA LEU A 48 28.13 0.36 -11.36
C LEU A 48 28.92 -0.69 -12.17
N GLU A 49 28.51 -0.93 -13.42
CA GLU A 49 29.21 -1.85 -14.33
C GLU A 49 30.58 -1.33 -14.74
N SER A 50 30.71 -0.04 -15.02
CA SER A 50 31.97 0.60 -15.42
C SER A 50 32.94 0.84 -14.25
N GLY A 51 32.43 0.86 -13.01
CA GLY A 51 33.19 1.24 -11.82
C GLY A 51 33.50 2.74 -11.72
N ASN A 52 33.01 3.57 -12.65
CA ASN A 52 33.14 5.03 -12.58
C ASN A 52 32.03 5.62 -11.71
N LEU A 53 32.21 5.57 -10.40
CA LEU A 53 31.21 5.96 -9.41
C LEU A 53 30.94 7.47 -9.33
N ASP A 54 31.75 8.32 -9.96
CA ASP A 54 31.59 9.78 -9.91
C ASP A 54 30.27 10.21 -10.57
N ASP A 55 29.84 9.50 -11.59
CA ASP A 55 28.57 9.79 -12.30
C ASP A 55 27.33 9.38 -11.52
N TYR A 56 27.50 8.58 -10.44
CA TYR A 56 26.37 8.20 -9.59
C TYR A 56 25.68 9.39 -8.91
N ARG A 57 26.36 10.55 -8.82
CA ARG A 57 25.78 11.80 -8.31
C ARG A 57 24.56 12.28 -9.11
N TYR A 58 24.41 11.83 -10.34
CA TYR A 58 23.28 12.17 -11.23
C TYR A 58 22.16 11.12 -11.21
N VAL A 59 22.30 10.05 -10.45
CA VAL A 59 21.28 9.03 -10.25
C VAL A 59 20.32 9.53 -9.18
N VAL A 60 19.27 10.24 -9.62
CA VAL A 60 18.33 10.93 -8.74
C VAL A 60 16.88 10.58 -9.05
N TYR A 61 16.01 10.68 -8.03
CA TYR A 61 14.58 10.55 -8.24
C TYR A 61 14.02 11.71 -9.04
N PRO A 62 12.93 11.51 -9.82
CA PRO A 62 12.17 12.61 -10.38
C PRO A 62 11.37 13.35 -9.30
N LYS A 63 11.10 14.62 -9.56
CA LYS A 63 10.28 15.50 -8.74
C LYS A 63 9.16 16.11 -9.57
N VAL A 64 7.96 16.16 -9.01
CA VAL A 64 6.84 16.93 -9.52
C VAL A 64 6.53 18.07 -8.55
N THR A 65 6.25 19.25 -9.09
CA THR A 65 5.79 20.43 -8.33
C THR A 65 4.55 20.99 -9.01
N VAL A 66 3.49 21.20 -8.23
CA VAL A 66 2.28 21.88 -8.67
C VAL A 66 2.21 23.23 -7.96
N ASP A 67 2.24 24.31 -8.73
CA ASP A 67 2.10 25.67 -8.22
C ASP A 67 0.64 26.14 -8.37
N ILE A 68 -0.09 26.08 -7.26
CA ILE A 68 -1.49 26.53 -7.19
C ILE A 68 -1.50 28.04 -7.11
N ARG A 69 -1.78 28.71 -8.24
CA ARG A 69 -1.76 30.17 -8.37
C ARG A 69 -2.87 30.86 -7.58
N LYS A 70 -4.04 30.20 -7.47
CA LYS A 70 -5.19 30.74 -6.77
C LYS A 70 -5.98 29.61 -6.14
N TRP A 71 -6.23 29.72 -4.82
CA TRP A 71 -7.15 28.84 -4.13
C TRP A 71 -8.60 29.25 -4.42
N GLN A 72 -9.47 28.27 -4.53
CA GLN A 72 -10.91 28.46 -4.69
C GLN A 72 -11.66 27.29 -4.01
N PRO A 73 -12.91 27.50 -3.55
CA PRO A 73 -13.74 26.40 -3.10
C PRO A 73 -13.99 25.41 -4.23
N ILE A 74 -13.93 24.11 -3.90
CA ILE A 74 -14.25 23.02 -4.83
C ILE A 74 -15.52 22.30 -4.41
N ASP A 75 -16.00 21.39 -5.24
CA ASP A 75 -17.11 20.50 -4.89
C ASP A 75 -16.70 19.63 -3.69
N ARG A 76 -17.51 19.68 -2.63
CA ARG A 76 -17.24 18.94 -1.38
C ARG A 76 -17.49 17.43 -1.50
N SER A 77 -18.13 16.99 -2.57
CA SER A 77 -18.29 15.56 -2.86
C SER A 77 -17.00 14.90 -3.35
N GLU A 78 -16.03 15.69 -3.83
CA GLU A 78 -14.74 15.18 -4.27
C GLU A 78 -13.85 14.81 -3.08
N PRO A 79 -13.47 13.52 -2.93
CA PRO A 79 -12.68 13.07 -1.79
C PRO A 79 -11.20 13.44 -1.90
N PHE A 80 -10.70 13.73 -3.11
CA PHE A 80 -9.29 13.99 -3.45
C PHE A 80 -9.14 15.17 -4.40
N GLY A 81 -7.88 15.55 -4.72
CA GLY A 81 -7.60 16.67 -5.60
C GLY A 81 -7.87 18.02 -4.95
N TYR A 82 -7.74 18.09 -3.64
CA TYR A 82 -8.04 19.27 -2.85
C TYR A 82 -6.80 19.74 -2.06
N VAL A 83 -6.62 21.05 -1.96
CA VAL A 83 -5.58 21.70 -1.15
C VAL A 83 -6.21 22.79 -0.28
N ASN A 84 -5.58 23.08 0.87
CA ASN A 84 -6.11 24.06 1.84
C ASN A 84 -5.85 25.52 1.44
N GLU A 85 -4.84 25.78 0.62
CA GLU A 85 -4.41 27.13 0.26
C GLU A 85 -3.61 27.14 -1.05
N ALA A 86 -3.41 28.31 -1.64
CA ALA A 86 -2.51 28.50 -2.77
C ALA A 86 -1.04 28.30 -2.35
N GLY A 87 -0.19 27.98 -3.32
CA GLY A 87 1.24 27.78 -3.10
C GLY A 87 1.80 26.57 -3.83
N LYS A 88 3.06 26.25 -3.55
CA LYS A 88 3.78 25.15 -4.20
C LYS A 88 3.63 23.87 -3.38
N TYR A 89 3.25 22.81 -4.08
CA TYR A 89 3.12 21.43 -3.56
C TYR A 89 4.06 20.54 -4.37
N SER A 90 4.89 19.77 -3.69
CA SER A 90 5.90 18.94 -4.34
C SER A 90 5.93 17.53 -3.83
N ALA A 91 6.37 16.62 -4.69
CA ALA A 91 6.68 15.25 -4.31
C ALA A 91 7.89 14.74 -5.10
N VAL A 92 8.75 14.02 -4.41
CA VAL A 92 9.81 13.21 -5.01
C VAL A 92 9.25 11.81 -5.19
N ILE A 93 9.25 11.30 -6.42
CA ILE A 93 8.51 10.09 -6.79
C ILE A 93 9.48 8.96 -7.10
N SER A 94 9.27 7.80 -6.48
CA SER A 94 9.92 6.55 -6.87
C SER A 94 8.97 5.72 -7.74
N LYS A 95 9.53 4.96 -8.69
CA LYS A 95 8.82 4.00 -9.55
C LYS A 95 7.49 4.52 -10.10
N PRO A 96 7.49 5.70 -10.77
CA PRO A 96 6.26 6.34 -11.22
C PRO A 96 5.43 5.48 -12.18
N HIS A 97 6.04 4.51 -12.87
CA HIS A 97 5.34 3.55 -13.74
C HIS A 97 4.37 2.65 -12.96
N ILE A 98 4.69 2.29 -11.71
CA ILE A 98 3.84 1.43 -10.87
C ILE A 98 2.55 2.15 -10.46
N ILE A 99 2.65 3.44 -10.14
CA ILE A 99 1.51 4.27 -9.70
C ILE A 99 1.08 5.27 -10.77
N ARG A 100 1.30 4.94 -12.04
CA ARG A 100 1.01 5.82 -13.18
C ARG A 100 -0.41 6.34 -13.17
N ASP A 101 -1.38 5.44 -13.07
CA ASP A 101 -2.81 5.78 -13.12
C ASP A 101 -3.20 6.66 -11.93
N TYR A 102 -2.70 6.34 -10.74
CA TYR A 102 -2.92 7.15 -9.55
C TYR A 102 -2.36 8.57 -9.71
N LEU A 103 -1.11 8.69 -10.19
CA LEU A 103 -0.50 10.01 -10.44
C LEU A 103 -1.30 10.82 -11.46
N HIS A 104 -1.70 10.17 -12.57
CA HIS A 104 -2.49 10.80 -13.61
C HIS A 104 -3.83 11.28 -13.06
N GLU A 105 -4.57 10.45 -12.35
CA GLU A 105 -5.86 10.79 -11.76
C GLU A 105 -5.73 11.95 -10.77
N GLN A 106 -4.78 11.89 -9.82
CA GLN A 106 -4.63 12.91 -8.80
C GLN A 106 -4.21 14.27 -9.38
N LEU A 107 -3.27 14.28 -10.33
CA LEU A 107 -2.86 15.51 -11.02
C LEU A 107 -4.00 16.08 -11.87
N THR A 108 -4.78 15.24 -12.54
CA THR A 108 -5.96 15.66 -13.32
C THR A 108 -7.01 16.31 -12.42
N ARG A 109 -7.34 15.68 -11.29
CA ARG A 109 -8.29 16.25 -10.31
C ARG A 109 -7.80 17.60 -9.77
N LEU A 110 -6.52 17.68 -9.41
CA LEU A 110 -5.92 18.91 -8.88
C LEU A 110 -5.94 20.05 -9.92
N ALA A 111 -5.53 19.75 -11.16
CA ALA A 111 -5.53 20.73 -12.27
C ALA A 111 -6.95 21.13 -12.69
N GLY A 112 -7.93 20.25 -12.57
CA GLY A 112 -9.34 20.56 -12.80
C GLY A 112 -9.95 21.44 -11.71
N ASN A 113 -9.49 21.31 -10.47
CA ASN A 113 -10.01 22.05 -9.33
C ASN A 113 -9.39 23.45 -9.18
N TYR A 114 -8.11 23.64 -9.59
CA TYR A 114 -7.39 24.87 -9.35
C TYR A 114 -6.64 25.37 -10.58
N PRO A 115 -6.58 26.71 -10.79
CA PRO A 115 -5.61 27.31 -11.71
C PRO A 115 -4.18 27.03 -11.19
N CYS A 116 -3.44 26.17 -11.87
CA CYS A 116 -2.12 25.75 -11.46
C CYS A 116 -1.17 25.57 -12.64
N ASP A 117 0.12 25.55 -12.36
CA ASP A 117 1.17 25.17 -13.28
C ASP A 117 1.87 23.92 -12.74
N ILE A 118 2.19 22.98 -13.63
CA ILE A 118 2.87 21.74 -13.27
C ILE A 118 4.30 21.79 -13.79
N PHE A 119 5.24 21.43 -12.93
CA PHE A 119 6.67 21.36 -13.24
C PHE A 119 7.20 19.97 -12.91
N VAL A 120 8.05 19.45 -13.79
CA VAL A 120 8.70 18.14 -13.59
C VAL A 120 10.19 18.24 -13.90
N GLY A 121 11.02 17.62 -13.07
CA GLY A 121 12.47 17.58 -13.25
C GLY A 121 13.15 16.60 -12.30
N GLN A 122 14.46 16.69 -12.21
CA GLN A 122 15.26 15.90 -11.28
C GLN A 122 15.14 16.47 -9.87
N SER A 123 15.12 15.60 -8.86
CA SER A 123 15.22 16.03 -7.46
C SER A 123 16.70 16.12 -7.02
N ASP A 124 16.93 16.58 -5.82
CA ASP A 124 18.21 16.52 -5.12
C ASP A 124 18.45 15.19 -4.39
N GLN A 125 17.43 14.32 -4.33
CA GLN A 125 17.52 13.02 -3.67
C GLN A 125 18.05 11.95 -4.61
N ARG A 126 19.17 11.32 -4.23
CA ARG A 126 19.79 10.24 -4.99
C ARG A 126 19.13 8.89 -4.70
N ILE A 127 19.03 8.04 -5.72
CA ILE A 127 18.45 6.70 -5.60
C ILE A 127 19.51 5.74 -5.05
N PRO A 128 19.33 5.13 -3.87
CA PRO A 128 20.21 4.06 -3.40
C PRO A 128 20.18 2.86 -4.34
N PRO A 129 21.32 2.25 -4.68
CA PRO A 129 21.39 1.13 -5.61
C PRO A 129 20.60 -0.09 -5.13
N GLU A 130 20.41 -0.23 -3.84
CA GLU A 130 19.61 -1.30 -3.23
C GLU A 130 18.15 -1.32 -3.72
N TYR A 131 17.65 -0.19 -4.23
CA TYR A 131 16.28 -0.04 -4.71
C TYR A 131 16.13 -0.12 -6.24
N ILE A 132 17.25 -0.27 -6.96
CA ILE A 132 17.26 -0.40 -8.41
C ILE A 132 17.42 -1.89 -8.77
N LYS A 133 16.58 -2.38 -9.67
CA LYS A 133 16.64 -3.75 -10.15
C LYS A 133 18.03 -4.04 -10.79
N ASP A 134 18.53 -5.24 -10.55
CA ASP A 134 19.82 -5.75 -11.08
C ASP A 134 21.08 -5.09 -10.52
N THR A 135 20.97 -4.13 -9.61
CA THR A 135 22.12 -3.49 -8.96
C THR A 135 22.41 -4.04 -7.56
N ARG A 136 21.61 -4.98 -7.06
CA ARG A 136 21.69 -5.54 -5.68
C ARG A 136 23.00 -6.22 -5.35
N LYS A 137 23.87 -6.48 -6.35
CA LYS A 137 25.22 -7.02 -6.19
C LYS A 137 26.30 -5.94 -6.25
N ALA A 138 25.92 -4.66 -6.15
CA ALA A 138 26.87 -3.56 -6.16
C ALA A 138 27.97 -3.73 -5.08
N PRO A 139 29.22 -3.36 -5.36
CA PRO A 139 30.31 -3.48 -4.41
C PRO A 139 29.97 -2.77 -3.11
N GLN A 140 30.25 -3.39 -1.96
CA GLN A 140 30.10 -2.77 -0.65
C GLN A 140 31.15 -1.66 -0.38
N GLU A 141 32.01 -1.40 -1.34
CA GLU A 141 33.08 -0.43 -1.22
C GLU A 141 32.56 1.02 -1.26
N ARG A 142 33.14 1.80 -0.35
CA ARG A 142 32.73 3.15 -0.02
C ARG A 142 33.12 4.14 -1.15
N GLY A 143 32.14 4.51 -1.92
CA GLY A 143 32.23 5.58 -2.92
C GLY A 143 31.12 6.62 -2.69
N PRO A 144 30.86 7.50 -3.66
CA PRO A 144 29.79 8.50 -3.62
C PRO A 144 28.38 7.90 -3.72
N ILE A 145 28.25 6.59 -3.56
CA ILE A 145 26.98 5.84 -3.63
C ILE A 145 26.15 6.15 -2.39
N PRO A 146 24.89 6.62 -2.53
CA PRO A 146 24.03 6.88 -1.41
C PRO A 146 23.57 5.57 -0.77
N ARG A 147 23.28 5.62 0.52
CA ARG A 147 22.63 4.54 1.24
C ARG A 147 21.27 5.01 1.74
N PRO A 148 20.33 4.08 1.95
CA PRO A 148 19.06 4.42 2.57
C PRO A 148 19.27 5.15 3.91
N THR A 149 18.54 6.24 4.11
CA THR A 149 18.54 7.01 5.36
C THR A 149 17.27 6.73 6.14
N LEU A 150 17.39 6.49 7.46
CA LEU A 150 16.25 6.12 8.31
C LEU A 150 15.26 7.28 8.50
N ASP A 151 15.72 8.50 8.44
CA ASP A 151 14.92 9.72 8.54
C ASP A 151 14.02 9.96 7.31
N GLU A 152 14.41 9.41 6.15
CA GLU A 152 13.60 9.46 4.93
C GLU A 152 12.62 8.27 4.79
N VAL A 153 12.77 7.25 5.65
CA VAL A 153 11.92 6.05 5.68
C VAL A 153 10.94 6.14 6.84
N ASN A 154 10.10 7.16 6.83
CA ASN A 154 9.09 7.41 7.86
C ASN A 154 7.72 7.68 7.24
N ASP A 155 6.72 7.84 8.10
CA ASP A 155 5.34 8.15 7.74
C ASP A 155 4.92 9.54 8.27
N ALA A 156 5.87 10.46 8.44
CA ALA A 156 5.63 11.76 9.07
C ALA A 156 4.52 12.57 8.36
N ILE A 157 4.46 12.52 7.04
CA ILE A 157 3.42 13.21 6.26
C ILE A 157 2.05 12.60 6.55
N ILE A 158 1.93 11.28 6.50
CA ILE A 158 0.65 10.57 6.68
C ILE A 158 0.15 10.67 8.13
N ASP A 159 1.07 10.69 9.09
CA ASP A 159 0.75 10.78 10.52
C ASP A 159 0.51 12.23 10.99
N GLY A 160 0.62 13.21 10.09
CA GLY A 160 0.41 14.62 10.41
C GLY A 160 1.54 15.27 11.20
N GLU A 161 2.72 14.65 11.24
CA GLU A 161 3.92 15.17 11.91
C GLU A 161 4.70 16.15 11.02
N TRP A 162 4.27 16.32 9.76
CA TRP A 162 4.90 17.26 8.84
C TRP A 162 4.60 18.70 9.27
N ASP A 163 5.67 19.47 9.42
CA ASP A 163 5.56 20.87 9.84
C ASP A 163 5.35 21.80 8.64
N ALA A 164 4.10 22.21 8.44
CA ALA A 164 3.68 23.13 7.38
C ALA A 164 4.33 24.53 7.50
N PHE A 165 4.85 24.89 8.67
CA PHE A 165 5.35 26.25 8.94
C PHE A 165 6.82 26.42 8.58
N HIS A 166 7.59 25.35 8.41
CA HIS A 166 9.02 25.41 8.16
C HIS A 166 9.44 25.11 6.71
N GLY A 167 8.51 24.75 5.83
CA GLY A 167 8.78 24.40 4.44
C GLY A 167 8.21 25.42 3.44
N ALA A 168 9.01 25.83 2.46
CA ALA A 168 8.53 26.64 1.33
C ALA A 168 7.64 25.82 0.38
N GLU A 169 7.77 24.51 0.37
CA GLU A 169 7.00 23.57 -0.45
C GLU A 169 6.24 22.60 0.43
N LYS A 170 4.97 22.36 0.10
CA LYS A 170 4.08 21.46 0.83
C LYS A 170 4.09 20.07 0.19
N PRO A 171 3.88 19.00 0.96
CA PRO A 171 3.84 17.65 0.39
C PRO A 171 2.65 17.48 -0.56
N LEU A 172 2.93 16.96 -1.75
CA LEU A 172 1.93 16.60 -2.75
C LEU A 172 1.53 15.12 -2.66
N PHE A 173 2.41 14.27 -2.11
CA PHE A 173 2.19 12.85 -1.97
C PHE A 173 2.47 12.38 -0.54
N HIS A 174 1.81 11.32 -0.10
CA HIS A 174 1.85 10.85 1.29
C HIS A 174 3.17 10.17 1.67
N PHE A 175 3.90 9.64 0.70
CA PHE A 175 5.10 8.84 0.94
C PHE A 175 6.32 9.46 0.27
N GLY A 176 7.42 9.57 0.99
CA GLY A 176 8.72 9.90 0.41
C GLY A 176 9.22 8.79 -0.53
N ALA A 177 10.12 9.14 -1.45
CA ALA A 177 10.61 8.21 -2.47
C ALA A 177 11.32 6.98 -1.85
N GLN A 178 12.19 7.17 -0.84
CA GLN A 178 12.84 6.05 -0.17
C GLN A 178 11.86 5.21 0.66
N ARG A 179 10.84 5.83 1.26
CA ARG A 179 9.76 5.11 1.94
C ARG A 179 8.97 4.22 0.98
N PHE A 180 8.74 4.69 -0.24
CA PHE A 180 8.13 3.91 -1.32
C PHE A 180 9.01 2.71 -1.69
N ASP A 181 10.29 2.93 -1.90
CA ASP A 181 11.23 1.90 -2.31
C ASP A 181 11.41 0.81 -1.28
N ILE A 182 11.57 1.16 0.01
CA ILE A 182 11.65 0.15 1.07
C ILE A 182 10.37 -0.68 1.17
N ALA A 183 9.20 -0.07 0.93
CA ALA A 183 7.95 -0.79 0.92
C ALA A 183 7.91 -1.83 -0.21
N CYS A 184 8.28 -1.46 -1.43
CA CYS A 184 8.38 -2.39 -2.57
C CYS A 184 9.37 -3.53 -2.28
N ALA A 185 10.56 -3.22 -1.77
CA ALA A 185 11.56 -4.22 -1.41
C ALA A 185 11.06 -5.18 -0.31
N ARG A 186 10.27 -4.69 0.64
CA ARG A 186 9.67 -5.52 1.69
C ARG A 186 8.53 -6.39 1.17
N ILE A 187 7.69 -5.90 0.26
CA ILE A 187 6.67 -6.73 -0.40
C ILE A 187 7.35 -7.93 -1.06
N GLU A 188 8.37 -7.68 -1.86
CA GLU A 188 9.15 -8.75 -2.50
C GLU A 188 9.80 -9.69 -1.48
N HIS A 189 10.40 -9.14 -0.41
CA HIS A 189 11.01 -9.93 0.64
C HIS A 189 10.02 -10.90 1.31
N TYR A 190 8.80 -10.45 1.61
CA TYR A 190 7.80 -11.26 2.29
C TYR A 190 7.06 -12.22 1.36
N THR A 191 6.83 -11.81 0.10
CA THR A 191 6.00 -12.57 -0.85
C THR A 191 6.81 -13.36 -1.87
N GLY A 192 8.06 -12.98 -2.13
CA GLY A 192 8.94 -13.61 -3.12
C GLY A 192 8.69 -13.21 -4.57
N ILE A 193 7.75 -12.29 -4.82
CA ILE A 193 7.37 -11.84 -6.15
C ILE A 193 7.49 -10.32 -6.20
N GLU A 194 8.03 -9.80 -7.32
CA GLU A 194 8.14 -8.36 -7.56
C GLU A 194 6.76 -7.67 -7.54
N VAL A 195 6.74 -6.36 -7.28
CA VAL A 195 5.50 -5.61 -7.09
C VAL A 195 4.72 -5.35 -8.37
N ASP A 196 5.33 -5.57 -9.53
CA ASP A 196 4.76 -5.21 -10.85
C ASP A 196 3.43 -5.91 -11.17
N THR A 197 3.16 -7.07 -10.56
CA THR A 197 1.92 -7.83 -10.75
C THR A 197 0.85 -7.56 -9.70
N VAL A 198 1.14 -6.76 -8.67
CA VAL A 198 0.15 -6.40 -7.64
C VAL A 198 -1.02 -5.66 -8.28
N GLN A 199 -2.23 -6.10 -7.98
CA GLN A 199 -3.46 -5.54 -8.51
C GLN A 199 -4.09 -4.54 -7.53
N LYS A 200 -5.02 -3.71 -8.02
CA LYS A 200 -5.64 -2.63 -7.24
C LYS A 200 -6.57 -3.12 -6.12
N TYR A 201 -7.14 -4.33 -6.22
CA TYR A 201 -7.98 -4.91 -5.17
C TYR A 201 -7.22 -5.99 -4.42
N ILE A 202 -7.08 -5.83 -3.11
CA ILE A 202 -6.27 -6.70 -2.27
C ILE A 202 -7.16 -7.52 -1.34
N LEU A 203 -6.99 -8.84 -1.35
CA LEU A 203 -7.61 -9.75 -0.39
C LEU A 203 -6.53 -10.29 0.55
N PHE A 204 -6.74 -10.15 1.84
CA PHE A 204 -5.90 -10.78 2.85
C PHE A 204 -6.58 -12.02 3.42
N THR A 205 -5.77 -13.01 3.73
CA THR A 205 -6.22 -14.21 4.44
C THR A 205 -5.11 -14.74 5.35
N ASN A 206 -5.47 -15.63 6.25
CA ASN A 206 -4.52 -16.40 7.09
C ASN A 206 -4.70 -17.91 6.93
N TYR A 207 -5.47 -18.35 5.91
CA TYR A 207 -5.77 -19.77 5.68
C TYR A 207 -5.47 -20.20 4.25
N ALA A 208 -4.77 -21.34 4.11
CA ALA A 208 -4.47 -21.95 2.81
C ALA A 208 -5.74 -22.37 2.04
N MET A 209 -6.82 -22.69 2.73
CA MET A 209 -8.10 -22.99 2.10
C MET A 209 -8.60 -21.85 1.21
N HIS A 210 -8.52 -20.60 1.68
CA HIS A 210 -8.96 -19.45 0.89
C HIS A 210 -8.07 -19.20 -0.33
N THR A 211 -6.76 -19.40 -0.19
CA THR A 211 -5.84 -19.25 -1.34
C THR A 211 -6.07 -20.34 -2.39
N THR A 212 -6.37 -21.58 -1.94
CA THR A 212 -6.72 -22.68 -2.85
C THR A 212 -8.00 -22.36 -3.62
N GLU A 213 -9.06 -21.90 -2.95
CA GLU A 213 -10.31 -21.51 -3.62
C GLU A 213 -10.14 -20.30 -4.54
N PHE A 214 -9.26 -19.35 -4.18
CA PHE A 214 -8.91 -18.24 -5.05
C PHE A 214 -8.22 -18.70 -6.34
N VAL A 215 -7.29 -19.66 -6.25
CA VAL A 215 -6.64 -20.24 -7.43
C VAL A 215 -7.65 -20.99 -8.31
N LYS A 216 -8.53 -21.79 -7.71
CA LYS A 216 -9.62 -22.45 -8.46
C LYS A 216 -10.51 -21.43 -9.18
N PHE A 217 -10.85 -20.32 -8.48
CA PHE A 217 -11.60 -19.22 -9.08
C PHE A 217 -10.82 -18.64 -10.27
N GLY A 218 -9.54 -18.31 -10.07
CA GLY A 218 -8.69 -17.75 -11.11
C GLY A 218 -8.57 -18.63 -12.35
N LEU A 219 -8.36 -19.95 -12.18
CA LEU A 219 -8.31 -20.90 -13.29
C LEU A 219 -9.63 -20.92 -14.08
N ARG A 220 -10.78 -20.96 -13.37
CA ARG A 220 -12.10 -20.89 -14.04
C ARG A 220 -12.31 -19.59 -14.79
N GLU A 221 -11.94 -18.46 -14.20
CA GLU A 221 -12.08 -17.16 -14.86
C GLU A 221 -11.17 -17.03 -16.08
N LEU A 222 -9.94 -17.54 -16.05
CA LEU A 222 -9.03 -17.51 -17.19
C LEU A 222 -9.56 -18.31 -18.39
N THR A 223 -10.36 -19.36 -18.17
CA THR A 223 -10.91 -20.20 -19.26
C THR A 223 -12.21 -19.66 -19.86
N ARG A 224 -12.78 -18.58 -19.33
CA ARG A 224 -14.00 -17.98 -19.86
C ARG A 224 -13.69 -17.16 -21.12
N GLU A 225 -14.54 -17.24 -22.14
CA GLU A 225 -14.40 -16.45 -23.37
C GLU A 225 -14.50 -14.94 -23.15
N ASP A 226 -15.30 -14.52 -22.16
CA ASP A 226 -15.53 -13.11 -21.78
C ASP A 226 -14.67 -12.65 -20.60
N SER A 227 -13.59 -13.37 -20.28
CA SER A 227 -12.73 -13.04 -19.17
C SER A 227 -11.97 -11.72 -19.37
N ARG A 228 -11.95 -10.91 -18.33
CA ARG A 228 -11.09 -9.73 -18.28
C ARG A 228 -9.68 -10.03 -17.75
N TYR A 229 -9.47 -11.24 -17.23
CA TYR A 229 -8.20 -11.64 -16.65
C TYR A 229 -7.26 -12.20 -17.71
N THR A 230 -5.99 -11.81 -17.61
CA THR A 230 -4.95 -12.14 -18.59
C THR A 230 -3.93 -13.15 -18.08
N ALA A 231 -3.81 -13.28 -16.75
CA ALA A 231 -2.90 -14.22 -16.12
C ALA A 231 -3.26 -14.48 -14.65
N LEU A 232 -2.79 -15.61 -14.12
CA LEU A 232 -2.73 -15.92 -12.70
C LEU A 232 -1.26 -16.14 -12.31
N VAL A 233 -0.72 -15.32 -11.41
CA VAL A 233 0.65 -15.45 -10.91
C VAL A 233 0.61 -16.18 -9.56
N LEU A 234 1.44 -17.23 -9.43
CA LEU A 234 1.56 -18.07 -8.25
C LEU A 234 2.71 -17.61 -7.32
N PRO A 235 2.76 -18.04 -6.06
CA PRO A 235 3.77 -17.63 -5.09
C PRO A 235 5.22 -17.99 -5.44
N ASN A 236 5.43 -18.92 -6.36
CA ASN A 236 6.75 -19.30 -6.89
C ASN A 236 7.19 -18.42 -8.07
N GLY A 237 6.37 -17.46 -8.50
CA GLY A 237 6.59 -16.59 -9.67
C GLY A 237 6.12 -17.20 -10.99
N GLU A 238 5.58 -18.43 -10.97
CA GLU A 238 4.96 -19.03 -12.14
C GLU A 238 3.74 -18.25 -12.58
N THR A 239 3.61 -18.04 -13.90
CA THR A 239 2.49 -17.30 -14.49
C THR A 239 1.70 -18.23 -15.39
N ILE A 240 0.41 -18.38 -15.12
CA ILE A 240 -0.53 -19.18 -15.89
C ILE A 240 -1.34 -18.25 -16.78
N HIS A 241 -1.30 -18.48 -18.08
CA HIS A 241 -2.11 -17.75 -19.07
C HIS A 241 -3.39 -18.52 -19.44
N PRO A 242 -4.39 -17.88 -20.09
CA PRO A 242 -5.66 -18.52 -20.44
C PRO A 242 -5.52 -19.87 -21.18
N ASN A 243 -4.59 -19.97 -22.11
CA ASN A 243 -4.39 -21.22 -22.87
C ASN A 243 -3.82 -22.36 -22.01
N ASP A 244 -3.03 -22.01 -21.00
CA ASP A 244 -2.42 -23.00 -20.08
C ASP A 244 -3.42 -23.46 -19.02
N ALA A 245 -4.43 -22.64 -18.71
CA ALA A 245 -5.40 -22.90 -17.64
C ALA A 245 -6.42 -24.01 -18.01
N VAL A 246 -6.60 -24.32 -19.29
CA VAL A 246 -7.67 -25.22 -19.77
C VAL A 246 -7.58 -26.63 -19.20
N ASP A 247 -6.36 -27.15 -19.06
CA ASP A 247 -6.10 -28.52 -18.60
C ASP A 247 -5.51 -28.60 -17.18
N LEU A 248 -5.46 -27.45 -16.47
CA LEU A 248 -4.87 -27.38 -15.13
C LEU A 248 -5.92 -27.61 -14.03
N ASP A 249 -5.54 -28.46 -13.08
CA ASP A 249 -6.21 -28.56 -11.78
C ASP A 249 -5.32 -27.99 -10.68
N VAL A 250 -5.94 -27.43 -9.67
CA VAL A 250 -5.26 -26.86 -8.49
C VAL A 250 -4.34 -27.87 -7.81
N ASP A 251 -4.69 -29.16 -7.82
CA ASP A 251 -3.90 -30.23 -7.20
C ASP A 251 -2.55 -30.46 -7.90
N GLY A 252 -2.40 -30.03 -9.16
CA GLY A 252 -1.15 -30.07 -9.91
C GLY A 252 -0.24 -28.86 -9.68
N LEU A 253 -0.69 -27.85 -8.92
CA LEU A 253 0.02 -26.60 -8.76
C LEU A 253 0.75 -26.52 -7.41
N THR A 254 1.88 -25.80 -7.40
CA THR A 254 2.62 -25.48 -6.17
C THR A 254 2.09 -24.20 -5.55
N LEU A 255 1.19 -24.32 -4.58
CA LEU A 255 0.58 -23.19 -3.88
C LEU A 255 1.36 -22.75 -2.63
N THR A 256 2.37 -23.51 -2.24
CA THR A 256 3.24 -23.19 -1.11
C THR A 256 4.45 -22.36 -1.56
N SER A 257 4.93 -21.51 -0.68
CA SER A 257 6.12 -20.71 -0.91
C SER A 257 7.09 -20.85 0.26
N ARG A 258 8.38 -20.70 -0.01
CA ARG A 258 9.41 -20.54 1.03
C ARG A 258 9.34 -19.17 1.73
N TYR A 259 8.58 -18.25 1.17
CA TYR A 259 8.39 -16.91 1.70
C TYR A 259 7.26 -16.88 2.72
N GLN A 260 7.31 -15.91 3.61
CA GLN A 260 6.42 -15.85 4.77
C GLN A 260 4.97 -15.56 4.39
N MET A 261 4.74 -14.79 3.32
CA MET A 261 3.42 -14.32 2.90
C MET A 261 3.16 -14.68 1.43
N PRO A 262 2.76 -15.92 1.14
CA PRO A 262 2.45 -16.34 -0.22
C PRO A 262 1.43 -15.39 -0.88
N ARG A 263 1.75 -14.88 -2.08
CA ARG A 263 0.93 -13.96 -2.86
C ARG A 263 0.51 -14.59 -4.18
N PHE A 264 -0.72 -14.32 -4.56
CA PHE A 264 -1.36 -14.75 -5.79
C PHE A 264 -1.96 -13.53 -6.47
N ASP A 265 -1.68 -13.31 -7.76
CA ASP A 265 -2.20 -12.17 -8.50
C ASP A 265 -3.06 -12.65 -9.67
N LEU A 266 -4.34 -12.33 -9.67
CA LEU A 266 -5.24 -12.54 -10.80
C LEU A 266 -5.27 -11.25 -11.61
N VAL A 267 -4.48 -11.23 -12.67
CA VAL A 267 -4.04 -10.03 -13.38
C VAL A 267 -5.04 -9.61 -14.45
N THR A 268 -5.27 -8.31 -14.58
CA THR A 268 -5.96 -7.68 -15.72
C THR A 268 -5.01 -6.72 -16.46
N ALA A 269 -5.35 -6.39 -17.69
CA ALA A 269 -4.56 -5.43 -18.47
C ALA A 269 -4.51 -4.02 -17.86
N GLY A 270 -5.55 -3.63 -17.11
CA GLY A 270 -5.65 -2.32 -16.42
C GLY A 270 -5.14 -2.32 -14.98
N GLY A 271 -4.60 -3.44 -14.48
CA GLY A 271 -4.17 -3.55 -13.09
C GLY A 271 -5.32 -3.56 -12.06
N ASP A 272 -6.56 -3.58 -12.52
CA ASP A 272 -7.78 -3.60 -11.70
C ASP A 272 -8.26 -5.03 -11.38
N GLY A 273 -7.35 -5.97 -11.39
CA GLY A 273 -7.53 -7.34 -10.95
C GLY A 273 -7.49 -7.50 -9.44
N ILE A 274 -7.18 -8.71 -8.98
CA ILE A 274 -7.22 -9.06 -7.57
C ILE A 274 -5.88 -9.67 -7.15
N THR A 275 -5.27 -9.12 -6.10
CA THR A 275 -4.14 -9.74 -5.40
C THR A 275 -4.64 -10.38 -4.11
N MET A 276 -4.36 -11.67 -3.90
CA MET A 276 -4.59 -12.33 -2.62
C MET A 276 -3.27 -12.63 -1.93
N ILE A 277 -3.19 -12.33 -0.62
CA ILE A 277 -1.99 -12.56 0.19
C ILE A 277 -2.38 -13.34 1.45
N ASN A 278 -1.73 -14.47 1.66
CA ASN A 278 -1.80 -15.15 2.96
C ASN A 278 -0.78 -14.50 3.91
N ILE A 279 -1.28 -13.71 4.83
CA ILE A 279 -0.45 -12.92 5.75
C ILE A 279 -0.05 -13.69 7.02
N GLY A 280 -0.54 -14.93 7.18
CA GLY A 280 -0.42 -15.64 8.46
C GLY A 280 -1.27 -15.00 9.54
N VAL A 281 -0.93 -15.27 10.81
CA VAL A 281 -1.75 -14.88 11.97
C VAL A 281 -1.08 -13.74 12.74
N GLY A 282 -1.89 -12.78 13.14
CA GLY A 282 -1.56 -11.74 14.11
C GLY A 282 -1.46 -10.31 13.57
N PRO A 283 -1.66 -9.32 14.44
CA PRO A 283 -1.73 -7.91 14.07
C PRO A 283 -0.39 -7.37 13.53
N SER A 284 0.74 -7.93 13.96
CA SER A 284 2.07 -7.54 13.45
C SER A 284 2.23 -7.86 11.96
N ASN A 285 1.73 -9.02 11.53
CA ASN A 285 1.75 -9.40 10.10
C ASN A 285 0.82 -8.50 9.28
N ALA A 286 -0.39 -8.26 9.78
CA ALA A 286 -1.35 -7.35 9.16
C ALA A 286 -0.78 -5.94 8.99
N LYS A 287 -0.13 -5.41 10.03
CA LYS A 287 0.55 -4.11 9.97
C LYS A 287 1.68 -4.11 8.95
N THR A 288 2.57 -5.11 9.00
CA THR A 288 3.74 -5.17 8.13
C THR A 288 3.38 -5.10 6.66
N ILE A 289 2.40 -5.89 6.24
CA ILE A 289 2.04 -5.94 4.82
C ILE A 289 1.24 -4.71 4.37
N THR A 290 0.33 -4.19 5.21
CA THR A 290 -0.45 -2.99 4.88
C THR A 290 0.40 -1.73 4.87
N ASP A 291 1.38 -1.59 5.77
CA ASP A 291 2.37 -0.51 5.72
C ASP A 291 3.12 -0.50 4.38
N CYS A 292 3.35 -1.68 3.79
CA CYS A 292 4.06 -1.78 2.51
C CYS A 292 3.11 -1.55 1.32
N LEU A 293 1.96 -2.22 1.28
CA LEU A 293 1.02 -2.13 0.16
C LEU A 293 0.39 -0.75 0.00
N ALA A 294 0.30 0.02 1.07
CA ALA A 294 -0.30 1.36 1.04
C ALA A 294 0.36 2.31 0.03
N VAL A 295 1.67 2.14 -0.24
CA VAL A 295 2.40 3.00 -1.20
C VAL A 295 1.93 2.79 -2.64
N LEU A 296 1.44 1.59 -2.96
CA LEU A 296 0.93 1.22 -4.30
C LEU A 296 -0.47 1.80 -4.57
N ARG A 297 -1.08 2.43 -3.56
CA ARG A 297 -2.40 3.07 -3.65
C ARG A 297 -3.51 2.14 -4.13
N PRO A 298 -3.73 0.97 -3.46
CA PRO A 298 -4.82 0.07 -3.84
C PRO A 298 -6.18 0.77 -3.69
N GLU A 299 -7.14 0.35 -4.51
CA GLU A 299 -8.53 0.84 -4.48
C GLU A 299 -9.29 0.36 -3.24
N ALA A 300 -9.00 -0.86 -2.79
CA ALA A 300 -9.52 -1.40 -1.54
C ALA A 300 -8.68 -2.59 -1.07
N TRP A 301 -8.73 -2.87 0.22
CA TRP A 301 -8.29 -4.13 0.79
C TRP A 301 -9.30 -4.74 1.75
N ILE A 302 -9.44 -6.05 1.73
CA ILE A 302 -10.44 -6.78 2.49
C ILE A 302 -9.79 -7.99 3.16
N MET A 303 -10.12 -8.24 4.43
CA MET A 303 -9.74 -9.46 5.14
C MET A 303 -10.81 -10.54 4.98
N ILE A 304 -10.38 -11.72 4.56
CA ILE A 304 -11.19 -12.94 4.53
C ILE A 304 -10.53 -13.93 5.48
N GLY A 305 -11.16 -14.24 6.59
CA GLY A 305 -10.57 -15.09 7.61
C GLY A 305 -11.61 -15.77 8.48
N HIS A 306 -11.12 -16.52 9.46
CA HIS A 306 -11.95 -17.09 10.50
C HIS A 306 -11.94 -16.20 11.74
N CYS A 307 -13.05 -16.17 12.44
CA CYS A 307 -13.19 -15.49 13.71
C CYS A 307 -14.02 -16.33 14.68
N ALA A 308 -13.89 -16.07 15.96
CA ALA A 308 -14.78 -16.66 16.97
C ALA A 308 -16.07 -15.84 17.03
N GLY A 309 -17.21 -16.47 16.80
CA GLY A 309 -18.54 -15.87 16.98
C GLY A 309 -18.91 -15.73 18.46
N MET A 310 -19.44 -14.56 18.83
CA MET A 310 -19.79 -14.22 20.22
C MET A 310 -21.28 -14.34 20.54
N ASP A 311 -22.12 -14.66 19.57
CA ASP A 311 -23.55 -14.88 19.75
C ASP A 311 -23.85 -16.38 19.73
N GLY A 312 -24.50 -16.90 20.77
CA GLY A 312 -24.86 -18.33 20.89
C GLY A 312 -25.78 -18.87 19.80
N ARG A 313 -26.32 -18.01 18.93
CA ARG A 313 -27.13 -18.43 17.76
C ARG A 313 -26.27 -18.68 16.52
N MET A 314 -25.00 -18.21 16.51
CA MET A 314 -24.08 -18.43 15.40
C MET A 314 -23.73 -19.91 15.25
N ARG A 315 -23.48 -20.32 14.02
CA ARG A 315 -23.02 -21.64 13.63
C ARG A 315 -21.72 -21.54 12.82
N ILE A 316 -20.95 -22.61 12.82
CA ILE A 316 -19.80 -22.74 11.92
C ILE A 316 -20.30 -22.66 10.49
N GLY A 317 -19.74 -21.74 9.72
CA GLY A 317 -20.15 -21.43 8.34
C GLY A 317 -20.98 -20.15 8.21
N ASP A 318 -21.45 -19.55 9.32
CA ASP A 318 -22.04 -18.22 9.28
C ASP A 318 -20.98 -17.18 8.87
N LEU A 319 -21.43 -16.18 8.13
CA LEU A 319 -20.60 -15.04 7.73
C LEU A 319 -20.73 -13.91 8.75
N ILE A 320 -19.60 -13.28 9.08
CA ILE A 320 -19.57 -12.08 9.91
C ILE A 320 -19.03 -10.93 9.09
N LEU A 321 -19.83 -9.87 8.94
CA LEU A 321 -19.44 -8.63 8.32
C LEU A 321 -19.13 -7.59 9.41
N GLY A 322 -17.86 -7.19 9.50
CA GLY A 322 -17.43 -6.13 10.41
C GLY A 322 -17.97 -4.77 9.96
N ASN A 323 -18.72 -4.08 10.84
CA ASN A 323 -19.17 -2.70 10.58
C ASN A 323 -18.52 -1.68 11.52
N ALA A 324 -17.77 -2.13 12.50
CA ALA A 324 -16.91 -1.35 13.39
C ALA A 324 -15.81 -2.26 13.93
N TYR A 325 -14.71 -1.66 14.33
CA TYR A 325 -13.52 -2.38 14.77
C TYR A 325 -13.08 -1.89 16.13
N GLN A 326 -13.09 -2.79 17.11
CA GLN A 326 -12.64 -2.53 18.49
C GLN A 326 -11.24 -3.08 18.66
N ARG A 327 -10.28 -2.19 18.86
CA ARG A 327 -8.86 -2.55 18.92
C ARG A 327 -8.46 -3.00 20.34
N ASN A 328 -7.94 -4.21 20.43
CA ASN A 328 -7.19 -4.76 21.55
C ASN A 328 -5.92 -5.46 21.03
N ASP A 329 -5.42 -4.98 19.89
CA ASP A 329 -4.29 -5.50 19.15
C ASP A 329 -2.97 -4.78 19.46
N HIS A 330 -3.03 -3.62 20.10
CA HIS A 330 -1.94 -2.80 20.65
C HIS A 330 -0.82 -2.39 19.67
N ILE A 331 -0.86 -2.82 18.42
CA ILE A 331 0.24 -2.62 17.47
C ILE A 331 0.32 -1.19 16.90
N LEU A 332 -0.80 -0.44 16.93
CA LEU A 332 -0.89 0.92 16.38
C LEU A 332 -1.27 1.97 17.43
N ASP A 333 -1.18 1.67 18.74
CA ASP A 333 -1.67 2.56 19.80
C ASP A 333 -0.97 3.92 19.84
N GLN A 334 0.30 4.00 19.39
CA GLN A 334 1.02 5.26 19.28
C GLN A 334 0.58 6.14 18.11
N LYS A 335 -0.10 5.57 17.10
CA LYS A 335 -0.53 6.27 15.87
C LYS A 335 -2.04 6.52 15.85
N VAL A 336 -2.80 5.55 16.34
CA VAL A 336 -4.26 5.63 16.46
C VAL A 336 -4.62 5.14 17.86
N ALA A 337 -5.19 5.98 18.69
CA ALA A 337 -5.55 5.58 20.06
C ALA A 337 -6.49 4.36 20.05
N ALA A 338 -6.27 3.39 20.95
CA ALA A 338 -7.11 2.18 21.02
C ALA A 338 -8.59 2.50 21.30
N THR A 339 -8.87 3.64 21.91
CA THR A 339 -10.23 4.14 22.18
C THR A 339 -10.88 4.86 21.00
N SER A 340 -10.13 5.13 19.91
CA SER A 340 -10.70 5.77 18.72
C SER A 340 -11.59 4.80 17.99
N PRO A 341 -12.85 5.13 17.70
CA PRO A 341 -13.73 4.26 16.91
C PRO A 341 -13.24 4.21 15.46
N ILE A 342 -13.21 3.02 14.89
CA ILE A 342 -12.91 2.78 13.48
C ILE A 342 -14.15 2.14 12.86
N PRO A 343 -15.02 2.92 12.19
CA PRO A 343 -16.17 2.39 11.47
C PRO A 343 -15.73 1.76 10.15
N ALA A 344 -16.48 0.77 9.67
CA ALA A 344 -16.34 0.30 8.29
C ALA A 344 -16.71 1.40 7.30
N ILE A 345 -16.14 1.35 6.11
CA ILE A 345 -16.49 2.25 5.01
C ILE A 345 -17.86 1.81 4.43
N PRO A 346 -18.87 2.67 4.43
CA PRO A 346 -20.24 2.29 4.06
C PRO A 346 -20.36 1.74 2.64
N GLU A 347 -19.54 2.21 1.71
CA GLU A 347 -19.51 1.75 0.32
C GLU A 347 -19.02 0.31 0.24
N VAL A 348 -17.94 -0.02 0.94
CA VAL A 348 -17.38 -1.38 1.00
C VAL A 348 -18.37 -2.32 1.71
N GLN A 349 -18.99 -1.87 2.80
CA GLN A 349 -20.00 -2.66 3.51
C GLN A 349 -21.18 -3.01 2.60
N ARG A 350 -21.76 -2.03 1.90
CA ARG A 350 -22.89 -2.28 0.97
C ARG A 350 -22.49 -3.21 -0.17
N MET A 351 -21.27 -3.08 -0.68
CA MET A 351 -20.73 -3.99 -1.70
C MET A 351 -20.67 -5.43 -1.21
N LEU A 352 -20.13 -5.66 0.00
CA LEU A 352 -20.03 -7.00 0.59
C LEU A 352 -21.41 -7.59 0.92
N GLU A 353 -22.35 -6.80 1.42
CA GLU A 353 -23.74 -7.22 1.62
C GLU A 353 -24.39 -7.67 0.30
N SER A 354 -24.18 -6.89 -0.76
CA SER A 354 -24.68 -7.22 -2.10
C SER A 354 -24.04 -8.50 -2.66
N ALA A 355 -22.74 -8.72 -2.41
CA ALA A 355 -22.02 -9.92 -2.83
C ALA A 355 -22.58 -11.18 -2.12
N VAL A 356 -22.83 -11.11 -0.80
CA VAL A 356 -23.44 -12.19 -0.05
C VAL A 356 -24.83 -12.51 -0.60
N LYS A 357 -25.64 -11.48 -0.87
CA LYS A 357 -26.96 -11.65 -1.46
C LYS A 357 -26.91 -12.29 -2.87
N ALA A 358 -25.93 -11.93 -3.68
CA ALA A 358 -25.74 -12.50 -5.01
C ALA A 358 -25.40 -14.00 -4.97
N VAL A 359 -24.68 -14.46 -3.93
CA VAL A 359 -24.27 -15.86 -3.79
C VAL A 359 -25.33 -16.71 -3.10
N TYR A 360 -25.96 -16.19 -2.03
CA TYR A 360 -26.86 -16.95 -1.17
C TYR A 360 -28.35 -16.57 -1.31
N GLY A 361 -28.68 -15.62 -2.19
CA GLY A 361 -30.05 -15.10 -2.34
C GLY A 361 -30.47 -14.20 -1.18
N ASP A 362 -31.76 -14.15 -0.90
CA ASP A 362 -32.34 -13.30 0.15
C ASP A 362 -32.27 -13.92 1.56
N ASP A 363 -31.51 -15.01 1.76
CA ASP A 363 -31.35 -15.64 3.08
C ASP A 363 -30.39 -14.82 3.96
N ASN A 364 -30.95 -13.91 4.75
CA ASN A 364 -30.22 -13.10 5.71
C ASN A 364 -29.78 -13.87 6.97
N SER A 365 -30.16 -15.16 7.10
CA SER A 365 -29.81 -15.96 8.29
C SER A 365 -28.33 -16.31 8.39
N LEU A 366 -27.64 -16.30 7.25
CA LEU A 366 -26.24 -16.70 7.14
C LEU A 366 -25.24 -15.59 7.50
N MET A 367 -25.66 -14.34 7.53
CA MET A 367 -24.75 -13.22 7.81
C MET A 367 -25.14 -12.47 9.09
N ARG A 368 -24.14 -12.18 9.89
CA ARG A 368 -24.23 -11.28 11.04
C ARG A 368 -23.37 -10.05 10.78
N THR A 369 -23.93 -8.88 11.01
CA THR A 369 -23.19 -7.61 10.91
C THR A 369 -22.99 -7.07 12.33
N GLY A 370 -21.78 -6.67 12.65
CA GLY A 370 -21.50 -6.11 13.98
C GLY A 370 -20.03 -5.75 14.18
N THR A 371 -19.72 -5.31 15.39
CA THR A 371 -18.36 -4.95 15.78
C THR A 371 -17.48 -6.21 15.83
N VAL A 372 -16.28 -6.11 15.24
CA VAL A 372 -15.23 -7.12 15.42
C VAL A 372 -14.19 -6.58 16.41
N LEU A 373 -13.77 -7.45 17.33
CA LEU A 373 -12.71 -7.16 18.28
C LEU A 373 -11.46 -7.93 17.87
N SER A 374 -10.34 -7.24 17.64
CA SER A 374 -9.05 -7.89 17.40
C SER A 374 -8.17 -7.87 18.63
N THR A 375 -7.54 -9.01 18.90
CA THR A 375 -6.56 -9.17 19.99
C THR A 375 -5.18 -9.54 19.45
N ASP A 376 -4.11 -9.19 20.18
CA ASP A 376 -2.74 -9.63 19.92
C ASP A 376 -2.39 -10.94 20.65
N ASP A 377 -3.24 -11.41 21.56
CA ASP A 377 -3.07 -12.64 22.31
C ASP A 377 -3.63 -13.83 21.54
N ARG A 378 -2.76 -14.62 20.91
CA ARG A 378 -3.17 -15.79 20.11
C ARG A 378 -3.85 -16.89 20.94
N ASN A 379 -3.59 -16.93 22.24
CA ASN A 379 -4.15 -17.93 23.16
C ASN A 379 -5.19 -17.29 24.09
N TRP A 380 -5.92 -16.30 23.61
CA TRP A 380 -6.92 -15.59 24.38
C TRP A 380 -7.99 -16.49 25.00
N GLU A 381 -8.29 -17.64 24.41
CA GLU A 381 -9.23 -18.63 24.91
C GLU A 381 -8.71 -19.36 26.17
N TRP A 382 -7.40 -19.28 26.47
CA TRP A 382 -6.79 -19.91 27.65
C TRP A 382 -6.94 -19.08 28.92
N ARG A 383 -7.54 -17.91 28.83
CA ARG A 383 -7.90 -17.10 29.99
C ARG A 383 -8.86 -17.86 30.89
N THR A 384 -8.88 -17.50 32.19
CA THR A 384 -9.89 -18.05 33.06
C THR A 384 -11.31 -17.65 32.61
N ASN A 385 -12.32 -18.46 32.88
CA ASN A 385 -13.70 -18.14 32.53
C ASN A 385 -14.13 -16.76 33.05
N ARG A 386 -13.64 -16.38 34.22
CA ARG A 386 -13.90 -15.07 34.80
C ARG A 386 -13.26 -13.94 33.98
N ASP A 387 -11.97 -14.05 33.68
CA ASP A 387 -11.23 -13.03 32.93
C ASP A 387 -11.77 -12.89 31.51
N LEU A 388 -12.10 -14.02 30.88
CA LEU A 388 -12.70 -14.04 29.57
C LEU A 388 -14.07 -13.35 29.57
N TRP A 389 -14.91 -13.67 30.56
CA TRP A 389 -16.23 -13.07 30.70
C TRP A 389 -16.13 -11.55 31.01
N GLU A 390 -15.23 -11.12 31.91
CA GLU A 390 -15.02 -9.73 32.22
C GLU A 390 -14.52 -8.94 31.01
N TRP A 391 -13.65 -9.51 30.20
CA TRP A 391 -13.15 -8.91 28.95
C TRP A 391 -14.27 -8.75 27.91
N LEU A 392 -15.02 -9.79 27.64
CA LEU A 392 -16.04 -9.78 26.59
C LEU A 392 -17.30 -9.01 26.95
N ARG A 393 -17.73 -8.99 28.22
CA ARG A 393 -18.93 -8.26 28.65
C ARG A 393 -18.79 -6.75 28.54
N THR A 394 -17.57 -6.21 28.45
CA THR A 394 -17.31 -4.79 28.25
C THR A 394 -17.17 -4.42 26.77
N SER A 395 -17.34 -5.38 25.88
CA SER A 395 -17.30 -5.23 24.44
C SER A 395 -18.70 -5.29 23.82
N THR A 396 -18.87 -4.62 22.68
CA THR A 396 -20.05 -4.76 21.81
C THR A 396 -19.80 -5.71 20.64
N ALA A 397 -18.66 -6.43 20.67
CA ALA A 397 -18.24 -7.29 19.58
C ALA A 397 -19.16 -8.49 19.39
N VAL A 398 -19.43 -8.81 18.14
CA VAL A 398 -20.10 -10.04 17.71
C VAL A 398 -19.10 -11.13 17.32
N ALA A 399 -17.85 -10.74 17.13
CA ALA A 399 -16.76 -11.64 16.77
C ALA A 399 -15.42 -11.18 17.34
N VAL A 400 -14.51 -12.15 17.50
CA VAL A 400 -13.10 -11.93 17.87
C VAL A 400 -12.20 -12.51 16.80
N ASP A 401 -11.21 -11.72 16.36
CA ASP A 401 -10.15 -12.13 15.45
C ASP A 401 -8.78 -11.56 15.90
N MET A 402 -7.80 -11.53 15.02
CA MET A 402 -6.46 -11.01 15.34
C MET A 402 -5.91 -9.98 14.32
N GLU A 403 -6.59 -9.72 13.22
CA GLU A 403 -6.03 -8.93 12.11
C GLU A 403 -6.90 -7.78 11.64
N SER A 404 -8.22 -7.95 11.63
CA SER A 404 -9.13 -7.03 10.93
C SER A 404 -9.07 -5.60 11.46
N CYS A 405 -8.93 -5.41 12.76
CA CYS A 405 -8.84 -4.06 13.34
C CYS A 405 -7.55 -3.34 12.94
N THR A 406 -6.43 -4.06 12.82
CA THR A 406 -5.17 -3.49 12.33
C THR A 406 -5.27 -3.12 10.85
N LEU A 407 -5.90 -3.96 10.03
CA LEU A 407 -6.14 -3.68 8.61
C LEU A 407 -7.04 -2.44 8.45
N ALA A 408 -8.11 -2.34 9.23
CA ALA A 408 -9.02 -1.21 9.24
C ALA A 408 -8.33 0.08 9.72
N ALA A 409 -7.54 0.01 10.80
CA ALA A 409 -6.81 1.14 11.33
C ALA A 409 -5.77 1.69 10.34
N ASN A 410 -5.04 0.82 9.65
CA ASN A 410 -4.13 1.21 8.59
C ASN A 410 -4.88 1.69 7.33
N GLY A 411 -6.03 1.12 7.00
CA GLY A 411 -6.90 1.63 5.95
C GLY A 411 -7.31 3.08 6.19
N TYR A 412 -7.78 3.37 7.41
CA TYR A 412 -8.08 4.74 7.82
C TYR A 412 -6.84 5.64 7.74
N ARG A 413 -5.71 5.19 8.29
CA ARG A 413 -4.47 5.95 8.36
C ARG A 413 -3.91 6.27 6.98
N TYR A 414 -3.86 5.29 6.08
CA TYR A 414 -3.31 5.43 4.73
C TYR A 414 -4.34 5.85 3.67
N ARG A 415 -5.60 6.07 4.06
CA ARG A 415 -6.68 6.42 3.12
C ARG A 415 -6.85 5.37 2.03
N VAL A 416 -6.86 4.11 2.41
CA VAL A 416 -7.21 2.98 1.57
C VAL A 416 -8.55 2.42 2.05
N PRO A 417 -9.55 2.27 1.19
CA PRO A 417 -10.84 1.66 1.54
C PRO A 417 -10.71 0.22 2.04
N TYR A 418 -11.48 -0.15 3.08
CA TYR A 418 -11.37 -1.43 3.77
C TYR A 418 -12.73 -1.98 4.21
#